data_49646bd6891d7744f80f237849b84db2
#
_entry.id   49646bd6891d7744f80f237849b84db2
#
_cell.length_a   1.000
_cell.length_b   1.000
_cell.length_c   1.000
_cell.angle_alpha   90.00
_cell.angle_beta   90.00
_cell.angle_gamma   90.00
#
_symmetry.space_group_name_H-M   'P 1'
#
loop_
_entity.id
_entity.type
_entity.pdbx_description
1 polymer ?
#
loop_
_entity_poly.entity_id
_entity_poly.type
_entity_poly.pdbx_seq_one_letter_code
_entity_poly.pdbx_strand_id
1 'polypeptide(L)'
;MKISKKNRLVTLLLASFTFSACANPSTNNKQVAAENSANQQTQVKQTIKAASPLHAELNKAKTDSKAVFVVVTGTGATDINKAMSIAKNATSIYRNATVIQMNKDLPVNEDLVNEWRLSGAPLPLILVISPKGYVTGGYILADATANKIAALVPSPKMDEVYAAINNKKPSILVISKKSNTDKNGILINCKTAANQLKNNVAIIEIDIIDPKEAAFIKQLNLKSEPNKTSVLVLNSSGQTTGSFSGKVEVAEIVGAATKVIKSCGTSCSPGGC
;
A
#
# COMPACT_ATOMS: atom_id res chain seq x y z
N MET A 1 12.98 -41.57 -14.05
CA MET A 1 13.21 -40.67 -12.91
C MET A 1 12.37 -39.40 -13.14
N LYS A 2 11.19 -39.33 -12.51
CA LYS A 2 10.20 -38.23 -12.74
C LYS A 2 10.45 -37.14 -11.71
N ILE A 3 10.89 -35.95 -12.17
CA ILE A 3 11.06 -34.77 -11.30
C ILE A 3 9.75 -34.01 -11.27
N SER A 4 9.09 -34.05 -10.12
CA SER A 4 7.87 -33.30 -9.81
C SER A 4 8.19 -31.79 -9.72
N LYS A 5 7.63 -30.99 -10.62
CA LYS A 5 7.67 -29.52 -10.54
C LYS A 5 6.66 -29.05 -9.49
N LYS A 6 7.15 -28.73 -8.29
CA LYS A 6 6.36 -28.04 -7.27
C LYS A 6 6.04 -26.61 -7.75
N ASN A 7 4.77 -26.35 -7.97
CA ASN A 7 4.21 -25.01 -8.18
C ASN A 7 4.49 -24.16 -6.94
N ARG A 8 5.45 -23.25 -7.02
CA ARG A 8 5.61 -22.19 -6.04
C ARG A 8 4.65 -21.06 -6.40
N LEU A 9 3.54 -21.02 -5.67
CA LEU A 9 2.63 -19.89 -5.64
C LEU A 9 3.40 -18.71 -5.04
N VAL A 10 3.80 -17.75 -5.87
CA VAL A 10 4.41 -16.49 -5.38
C VAL A 10 3.26 -15.63 -4.86
N THR A 11 3.00 -15.77 -3.57
CA THR A 11 2.11 -14.87 -2.85
C THR A 11 2.81 -13.53 -2.73
N LEU A 12 2.23 -12.48 -3.32
CA LEU A 12 2.64 -11.10 -3.09
C LEU A 12 2.37 -10.81 -1.60
N LEU A 13 3.40 -10.94 -0.77
CA LEU A 13 3.34 -10.67 0.66
C LEU A 13 3.27 -9.16 0.89
N LEU A 14 2.07 -8.60 0.71
CA LEU A 14 1.67 -7.40 1.42
C LEU A 14 1.44 -7.86 2.87
N ALA A 15 2.38 -7.56 3.75
CA ALA A 15 2.26 -7.87 5.16
C ALA A 15 1.09 -7.08 5.77
N SER A 16 -0.10 -7.67 5.71
CA SER A 16 -1.29 -7.16 6.39
C SER A 16 -1.18 -7.57 7.86
N PHE A 17 -0.64 -6.71 8.70
CA PHE A 17 -0.75 -6.88 10.15
C PHE A 17 -2.17 -6.52 10.59
N THR A 18 -2.99 -7.53 10.81
CA THR A 18 -4.29 -7.39 11.47
C THR A 18 -4.10 -7.52 12.97
N PHE A 19 -4.20 -6.42 13.69
CA PHE A 19 -4.42 -6.46 15.15
C PHE A 19 -5.93 -6.48 15.43
N SER A 20 -6.35 -7.55 16.10
CA SER A 20 -7.70 -7.75 16.61
C SER A 20 -7.86 -6.92 17.89
N ALA A 21 -8.72 -5.91 17.85
CA ALA A 21 -9.18 -5.23 19.07
C ALA A 21 -10.37 -6.00 19.63
N CYS A 22 -10.19 -6.63 20.78
CA CYS A 22 -11.31 -7.16 21.58
C CYS A 22 -12.04 -6.01 22.29
N ALA A 23 -13.28 -5.74 21.88
CA ALA A 23 -14.20 -4.91 22.63
C ALA A 23 -15.03 -5.79 23.56
N ASN A 24 -14.95 -5.54 24.88
CA ASN A 24 -15.86 -6.10 25.86
C ASN A 24 -17.12 -5.21 25.98
N PRO A 25 -18.31 -5.79 25.95
CA PRO A 25 -19.52 -5.05 26.34
C PRO A 25 -19.75 -5.21 27.85
N SER A 26 -19.91 -4.11 28.56
CA SER A 26 -20.49 -4.14 29.90
C SER A 26 -21.69 -3.20 29.94
N THR A 27 -22.84 -3.82 30.02
CA THR A 27 -24.13 -3.23 30.38
C THR A 27 -24.13 -2.84 31.85
N ASN A 28 -24.66 -1.65 32.23
CA ASN A 28 -25.79 -1.59 33.15
C ASN A 28 -26.35 -0.17 33.30
N ASN A 29 -27.67 -0.10 33.17
CA ASN A 29 -28.57 1.00 33.50
C ASN A 29 -28.50 1.40 34.98
N LYS A 30 -28.61 2.72 35.26
CA LYS A 30 -29.64 3.21 36.18
C LYS A 30 -29.81 4.73 36.05
N GLN A 31 -31.04 5.10 35.75
CA GLN A 31 -31.59 6.44 35.89
C GLN A 31 -31.63 6.86 37.35
N VAL A 32 -31.44 8.17 37.66
CA VAL A 32 -32.26 9.00 38.54
C VAL A 32 -31.82 10.47 38.50
N ALA A 33 -32.80 11.31 38.17
CA ALA A 33 -33.14 12.66 38.67
C ALA A 33 -32.14 13.83 38.65
N ALA A 34 -32.67 14.90 38.10
CA ALA A 34 -32.25 16.27 37.99
C ALA A 34 -31.84 16.94 39.34
N GLU A 35 -30.84 17.86 39.21
CA GLU A 35 -31.00 19.19 39.82
C GLU A 35 -30.00 20.18 39.22
N ASN A 36 -30.46 21.39 39.04
CA ASN A 36 -29.80 22.58 38.55
C ASN A 36 -28.54 22.96 39.32
N SER A 37 -27.51 23.41 38.63
CA SER A 37 -26.89 24.72 38.91
C SER A 37 -25.67 25.03 38.04
N ALA A 38 -25.69 26.25 37.53
CA ALA A 38 -24.57 27.11 37.19
C ALA A 38 -23.61 26.68 36.07
N ASN A 39 -23.89 27.27 34.94
CA ASN A 39 -22.96 27.82 33.93
C ASN A 39 -21.50 27.89 34.39
N GLN A 40 -20.71 26.90 34.05
CA GLN A 40 -19.26 27.07 33.79
C GLN A 40 -19.00 26.57 32.36
N GLN A 41 -18.99 27.52 31.44
CA GLN A 41 -18.40 27.34 30.14
C GLN A 41 -16.91 27.03 30.35
N THR A 42 -16.60 25.74 30.50
CA THR A 42 -15.24 25.27 30.30
C THR A 42 -14.99 25.35 28.79
N GLN A 43 -14.42 26.47 28.36
CA GLN A 43 -13.81 26.58 27.04
C GLN A 43 -12.75 25.48 26.96
N VAL A 44 -13.14 24.36 26.35
CA VAL A 44 -12.18 23.38 25.85
C VAL A 44 -11.37 24.14 24.81
N LYS A 45 -10.22 24.66 25.25
CA LYS A 45 -9.22 25.23 24.40
C LYS A 45 -8.80 24.08 23.45
N GLN A 46 -9.45 23.99 22.29
CA GLN A 46 -9.00 23.14 21.21
C GLN A 46 -7.62 23.64 20.86
N THR A 47 -6.60 23.00 21.42
CA THR A 47 -5.23 23.19 21.00
C THR A 47 -5.19 22.71 19.56
N ILE A 48 -5.22 23.64 18.61
CA ILE A 48 -4.97 23.33 17.20
C ILE A 48 -3.57 22.75 17.20
N LYS A 49 -3.48 21.42 17.11
CA LYS A 49 -2.21 20.70 17.03
C LYS A 49 -1.51 21.20 15.74
N ALA A 50 -0.42 21.95 15.91
CA ALA A 50 0.32 22.43 14.76
C ALA A 50 0.73 21.22 13.90
N ALA A 51 0.48 21.32 12.60
CA ALA A 51 0.89 20.25 11.68
C ALA A 51 2.42 20.10 11.76
N SER A 52 2.89 18.84 11.80
CA SER A 52 4.32 18.54 11.80
C SER A 52 5.00 19.20 10.60
N PRO A 53 6.17 19.85 10.77
CA PRO A 53 6.99 20.31 9.65
C PRO A 53 7.25 19.20 8.63
N LEU A 54 7.31 17.95 9.08
CA LEU A 54 7.47 16.77 8.25
C LEU A 54 6.32 16.59 7.24
N HIS A 55 5.08 16.93 7.60
CA HIS A 55 3.96 16.92 6.63
C HIS A 55 4.19 17.87 5.47
N ALA A 56 4.77 19.05 5.73
CA ALA A 56 5.07 20.00 4.67
C ALA A 56 6.15 19.44 3.71
N GLU A 57 7.18 18.79 4.25
CA GLU A 57 8.23 18.14 3.45
C GLU A 57 7.69 16.97 2.64
N LEU A 58 6.84 16.10 3.23
CA LEU A 58 6.19 14.99 2.55
C LEU A 58 5.26 15.48 1.43
N ASN A 59 4.45 16.50 1.71
CA ASN A 59 3.55 17.09 0.73
C ASN A 59 4.32 17.75 -0.42
N LYS A 60 5.43 18.44 -0.11
CA LYS A 60 6.31 18.99 -1.13
C LYS A 60 6.90 17.89 -2.01
N ALA A 61 7.43 16.81 -1.42
CA ALA A 61 7.97 15.68 -2.18
C ALA A 61 6.91 15.06 -3.09
N LYS A 62 5.68 14.87 -2.58
CA LYS A 62 4.54 14.37 -3.35
C LYS A 62 4.19 15.30 -4.52
N THR A 63 4.15 16.61 -4.31
CA THR A 63 3.91 17.61 -5.36
C THR A 63 5.00 17.56 -6.42
N ASP A 64 6.26 17.41 -6.00
CA ASP A 64 7.42 17.28 -6.88
C ASP A 64 7.52 15.87 -7.52
N SER A 65 6.58 14.96 -7.25
CA SER A 65 6.59 13.55 -7.67
C SER A 65 7.88 12.80 -7.28
N LYS A 66 8.44 13.13 -6.11
CA LYS A 66 9.65 12.50 -5.57
C LYS A 66 9.31 11.41 -4.55
N ALA A 67 10.06 10.32 -4.57
CA ALA A 67 10.06 9.37 -3.46
C ALA A 67 10.73 9.99 -2.22
N VAL A 68 10.38 9.48 -1.03
CA VAL A 68 11.01 9.93 0.21
C VAL A 68 11.57 8.73 0.97
N PHE A 69 12.84 8.81 1.34
CA PHE A 69 13.47 7.87 2.25
C PHE A 69 13.45 8.49 3.65
N VAL A 70 12.57 7.98 4.51
CA VAL A 70 12.40 8.49 5.88
C VAL A 70 13.23 7.67 6.84
N VAL A 71 14.24 8.29 7.44
CA VAL A 71 15.02 7.66 8.52
C VAL A 71 14.29 7.93 9.83
N VAL A 72 13.61 6.88 10.33
CA VAL A 72 12.87 6.92 11.60
C VAL A 72 13.83 6.68 12.75
N THR A 73 13.84 7.60 13.70
CA THR A 73 14.65 7.58 14.91
C THR A 73 13.77 7.73 16.16
N GLY A 74 14.37 7.65 17.34
CA GLY A 74 13.70 7.82 18.62
C GLY A 74 14.59 7.37 19.75
N THR A 75 14.05 7.24 20.95
CA THR A 75 14.76 6.79 22.14
C THR A 75 15.36 5.39 21.90
N GLY A 76 16.64 5.23 22.23
CA GLY A 76 17.38 3.99 22.03
C GLY A 76 17.88 3.74 20.59
N ALA A 77 17.62 4.62 19.63
CA ALA A 77 18.18 4.49 18.30
C ALA A 77 19.69 4.73 18.32
N THR A 78 20.46 3.76 17.84
CA THR A 78 21.92 3.85 17.66
C THR A 78 22.27 3.91 16.18
N ASP A 79 23.49 4.33 15.83
CA ASP A 79 23.98 4.33 14.44
C ASP A 79 23.12 5.14 13.43
N ILE A 80 22.46 6.21 13.88
CA ILE A 80 21.61 7.06 13.06
C ILE A 80 22.36 7.58 11.83
N ASN A 81 23.64 7.96 12.00
CA ASN A 81 24.47 8.44 10.90
C ASN A 81 24.67 7.38 9.80
N LYS A 82 24.76 6.10 10.18
CA LYS A 82 24.83 4.98 9.24
C LYS A 82 23.52 4.83 8.46
N ALA A 83 22.36 4.92 9.15
CA ALA A 83 21.05 4.87 8.50
C ALA A 83 20.89 6.05 7.50
N MET A 84 21.27 7.27 7.91
CA MET A 84 21.25 8.44 7.04
C MET A 84 22.18 8.28 5.82
N SER A 85 23.36 7.70 6.00
CA SER A 85 24.28 7.41 4.90
C SER A 85 23.68 6.42 3.90
N ILE A 86 23.05 5.34 4.39
CA ILE A 86 22.38 4.35 3.52
C ILE A 86 21.25 5.03 2.73
N ALA A 87 20.40 5.85 3.38
CA ALA A 87 19.31 6.57 2.72
C ALA A 87 19.84 7.56 1.67
N LYS A 88 20.90 8.30 1.98
CA LYS A 88 21.57 9.21 1.02
C LYS A 88 22.16 8.42 -0.17
N ASN A 89 22.82 7.30 0.08
CA ASN A 89 23.35 6.46 -1.00
C ASN A 89 22.23 5.88 -1.88
N ALA A 90 21.04 5.60 -1.31
CA ALA A 90 19.88 5.17 -2.08
C ALA A 90 19.38 6.25 -3.05
N THR A 91 19.54 7.57 -2.74
CA THR A 91 19.20 8.63 -3.69
C THR A 91 20.14 8.68 -4.89
N SER A 92 21.36 8.17 -4.78
CA SER A 92 22.27 8.04 -5.93
C SER A 92 21.82 6.95 -6.90
N ILE A 93 21.09 5.92 -6.39
CA ILE A 93 20.53 4.83 -7.20
C ILE A 93 19.19 5.26 -7.80
N TYR A 94 18.27 5.79 -6.98
CA TYR A 94 17.01 6.36 -7.41
C TYR A 94 17.04 7.89 -7.25
N ARG A 95 17.44 8.58 -8.33
CA ARG A 95 17.75 10.02 -8.29
C ARG A 95 16.56 10.93 -7.98
N ASN A 96 15.34 10.49 -8.28
CA ASN A 96 14.12 11.27 -8.02
C ASN A 96 13.59 11.01 -6.60
N ALA A 97 14.46 11.14 -5.61
CA ALA A 97 14.12 10.95 -4.20
C ALA A 97 14.75 12.03 -3.32
N THR A 98 14.22 12.18 -2.12
CA THR A 98 14.78 12.99 -1.03
C THR A 98 14.90 12.16 0.24
N VAL A 99 15.72 12.62 1.19
CA VAL A 99 15.90 11.97 2.51
C VAL A 99 15.38 12.90 3.57
N ILE A 100 14.56 12.36 4.48
CA ILE A 100 14.01 13.07 5.64
C ILE A 100 14.31 12.25 6.89
N GLN A 101 14.62 12.92 7.99
CA GLN A 101 14.74 12.28 9.30
C GLN A 101 13.48 12.58 10.13
N MET A 102 12.92 11.55 10.76
CA MET A 102 11.76 11.66 11.65
C MET A 102 12.11 11.09 13.02
N ASN A 103 11.94 11.86 14.08
CA ASN A 103 11.95 11.35 15.45
C ASN A 103 10.51 10.97 15.83
N LYS A 104 10.25 9.63 16.01
CA LYS A 104 8.92 9.12 16.31
C LYS A 104 8.41 9.48 17.70
N ASP A 105 9.30 9.88 18.63
CA ASP A 105 8.94 10.20 20.00
C ASP A 105 8.51 11.67 20.18
N LEU A 106 8.64 12.49 19.12
CA LEU A 106 8.14 13.85 19.16
C LEU A 106 6.60 13.85 19.02
N PRO A 107 5.87 14.50 19.96
CA PRO A 107 4.40 14.53 19.92
C PRO A 107 3.81 15.08 18.63
N VAL A 108 4.55 15.96 17.94
CA VAL A 108 4.15 16.54 16.65
C VAL A 108 4.08 15.49 15.52
N ASN A 109 4.75 14.35 15.66
CA ASN A 109 4.77 13.26 14.68
C ASN A 109 3.83 12.08 15.03
N GLU A 110 3.05 12.20 16.12
CA GLU A 110 2.21 11.11 16.64
C GLU A 110 1.20 10.58 15.61
N ASP A 111 0.64 11.44 14.78
CA ASP A 111 -0.27 11.08 13.70
C ASP A 111 0.41 10.18 12.65
N LEU A 112 1.64 10.53 12.21
CA LEU A 112 2.44 9.70 11.30
C LEU A 112 2.89 8.39 11.95
N VAL A 113 3.23 8.42 13.25
CA VAL A 113 3.56 7.20 14.02
C VAL A 113 2.39 6.23 14.03
N ASN A 114 1.17 6.74 14.22
CA ASN A 114 -0.05 5.94 14.23
C ASN A 114 -0.42 5.46 12.82
N GLU A 115 -0.38 6.35 11.81
CA GLU A 115 -0.66 6.04 10.42
C GLU A 115 0.28 4.94 9.89
N TRP A 116 1.58 5.09 10.15
CA TRP A 116 2.59 4.15 9.68
C TRP A 116 2.87 3.00 10.65
N ARG A 117 2.13 2.93 11.78
CA ARG A 117 2.21 1.87 12.81
C ARG A 117 3.62 1.66 13.38
N LEU A 118 4.26 2.76 13.76
CA LEU A 118 5.66 2.77 14.19
C LEU A 118 5.86 2.59 15.71
N SER A 119 4.80 2.45 16.52
CA SER A 119 4.89 2.44 17.99
C SER A 119 5.90 1.40 18.52
N GLY A 120 5.89 0.17 17.97
CA GLY A 120 6.80 -0.92 18.37
C GLY A 120 7.91 -1.21 17.34
N ALA A 121 8.14 -0.31 16.38
CA ALA A 121 9.13 -0.55 15.33
C ALA A 121 10.56 -0.52 15.88
N PRO A 122 11.42 -1.48 15.52
CA PRO A 122 12.85 -1.42 15.82
C PRO A 122 13.49 -0.20 15.17
N LEU A 123 14.43 0.46 15.88
CA LEU A 123 15.09 1.67 15.43
C LEU A 123 16.60 1.50 15.28
N PRO A 124 17.25 2.23 14.37
CA PRO A 124 16.61 3.06 13.33
C PRO A 124 15.99 2.21 12.22
N LEU A 125 14.91 2.75 11.63
CA LEU A 125 14.20 2.15 10.52
C LEU A 125 14.25 3.11 9.33
N ILE A 126 14.47 2.61 8.10
CA ILE A 126 14.41 3.41 6.89
C ILE A 126 13.14 3.02 6.15
N LEU A 127 12.15 3.92 6.10
CA LEU A 127 10.91 3.75 5.33
C LEU A 127 11.06 4.36 3.95
N VAL A 128 10.32 3.81 3.00
CA VAL A 128 10.19 4.35 1.65
C VAL A 128 8.75 4.80 1.42
N ILE A 129 8.62 6.08 1.07
CA ILE A 129 7.35 6.69 0.64
C ILE A 129 7.40 6.85 -0.87
N SER A 130 6.38 6.39 -1.56
CA SER A 130 6.27 6.50 -3.01
C SER A 130 6.09 7.95 -3.48
N PRO A 131 6.30 8.26 -4.77
CA PRO A 131 6.00 9.56 -5.36
C PRO A 131 4.54 10.01 -5.15
N LYS A 132 3.59 9.10 -5.00
CA LYS A 132 2.18 9.40 -4.67
C LYS A 132 1.91 9.54 -3.17
N GLY A 133 2.94 9.39 -2.31
CA GLY A 133 2.86 9.61 -0.86
C GLY A 133 2.41 8.38 -0.06
N TYR A 134 2.58 7.16 -0.57
CA TYR A 134 2.22 5.93 0.13
C TYR A 134 3.46 5.20 0.67
N VAL A 135 3.37 4.65 1.87
CA VAL A 135 4.42 3.76 2.41
C VAL A 135 4.47 2.48 1.58
N THR A 136 5.61 2.19 0.98
CA THR A 136 5.82 0.99 0.14
C THR A 136 6.62 -0.09 0.83
N GLY A 137 7.29 0.24 1.93
CA GLY A 137 8.04 -0.68 2.76
C GLY A 137 9.14 0.01 3.53
N GLY A 138 9.99 -0.81 4.16
CA GLY A 138 11.14 -0.30 4.89
C GLY A 138 12.03 -1.42 5.37
N TYR A 139 13.21 -1.05 5.85
CA TYR A 139 14.18 -1.96 6.45
C TYR A 139 14.74 -1.39 7.75
N ILE A 140 14.86 -2.22 8.77
CA ILE A 140 15.67 -1.91 9.95
C ILE A 140 17.14 -1.78 9.53
N LEU A 141 17.94 -1.04 10.28
CA LEU A 141 19.33 -0.75 9.91
C LEU A 141 20.17 -2.03 9.65
N ALA A 142 19.93 -3.09 10.40
CA ALA A 142 20.67 -4.37 10.24
C ALA A 142 20.49 -4.98 8.83
N ASP A 143 19.32 -4.80 8.21
CA ASP A 143 18.98 -5.40 6.93
C ASP A 143 19.03 -4.39 5.77
N ALA A 144 19.18 -3.10 6.08
CA ALA A 144 19.14 -2.02 5.10
C ALA A 144 20.43 -1.95 4.28
N THR A 145 20.25 -1.84 2.97
CA THR A 145 21.29 -1.41 2.03
C THR A 145 20.71 -0.39 1.06
N ALA A 146 21.55 0.45 0.46
CA ALA A 146 21.09 1.46 -0.50
C ALA A 146 20.29 0.83 -1.66
N ASN A 147 20.73 -0.32 -2.18
CA ASN A 147 20.03 -1.05 -3.24
C ASN A 147 18.65 -1.55 -2.80
N LYS A 148 18.54 -2.12 -1.60
CA LYS A 148 17.26 -2.59 -1.05
C LYS A 148 16.28 -1.44 -0.84
N ILE A 149 16.76 -0.31 -0.31
CA ILE A 149 15.92 0.89 -0.10
C ILE A 149 15.44 1.45 -1.44
N ALA A 150 16.34 1.65 -2.41
CA ALA A 150 15.98 2.14 -3.74
C ALA A 150 15.00 1.19 -4.47
N ALA A 151 15.14 -0.12 -4.29
CA ALA A 151 14.27 -1.13 -4.90
C ALA A 151 12.83 -1.14 -4.35
N LEU A 152 12.57 -0.50 -3.19
CA LEU A 152 11.22 -0.34 -2.66
C LEU A 152 10.43 0.80 -3.33
N VAL A 153 11.10 1.66 -4.12
CA VAL A 153 10.37 2.69 -4.87
C VAL A 153 9.62 2.00 -6.01
N PRO A 154 8.28 2.14 -6.05
CA PRO A 154 7.48 1.45 -7.06
C PRO A 154 7.66 2.09 -8.44
N SER A 155 7.39 1.31 -9.48
CA SER A 155 7.18 1.86 -10.82
C SER A 155 5.94 2.77 -10.85
N PRO A 156 5.79 3.67 -11.84
CA PRO A 156 4.63 4.55 -11.93
C PRO A 156 3.28 3.82 -11.88
N LYS A 157 3.16 2.67 -12.56
CA LYS A 157 1.92 1.90 -12.57
C LYS A 157 1.69 1.10 -11.28
N MET A 158 2.75 0.60 -10.68
CA MET A 158 2.68 -0.01 -9.35
C MET A 158 2.25 1.01 -8.28
N ASP A 159 2.70 2.26 -8.39
CA ASP A 159 2.29 3.35 -7.48
C ASP A 159 0.80 3.71 -7.65
N GLU A 160 0.24 3.60 -8.88
CA GLU A 160 -1.21 3.69 -9.09
C GLU A 160 -1.97 2.56 -8.39
N VAL A 161 -1.43 1.34 -8.37
CA VAL A 161 -2.00 0.20 -7.64
C VAL A 161 -1.96 0.46 -6.13
N TYR A 162 -0.84 0.95 -5.58
CA TYR A 162 -0.76 1.33 -4.17
C TYR A 162 -1.80 2.40 -3.82
N ALA A 163 -1.97 3.40 -4.69
CA ALA A 163 -3.00 4.43 -4.51
C ALA A 163 -4.41 3.82 -4.44
N ALA A 164 -4.75 2.90 -5.31
CA ALA A 164 -6.04 2.24 -5.30
C ALA A 164 -6.24 1.43 -3.99
N ILE A 165 -5.27 0.62 -3.59
CA ILE A 165 -5.33 -0.20 -2.37
C ILE A 165 -5.52 0.68 -1.12
N ASN A 166 -4.75 1.77 -1.00
CA ASN A 166 -4.87 2.69 0.12
C ASN A 166 -6.23 3.38 0.18
N ASN A 167 -6.85 3.63 -0.99
CA ASN A 167 -8.22 4.16 -1.09
C ASN A 167 -9.31 3.07 -1.03
N LYS A 168 -8.94 1.82 -0.67
CA LYS A 168 -9.87 0.67 -0.59
C LYS A 168 -10.63 0.42 -1.90
N LYS A 169 -9.99 0.70 -3.04
CA LYS A 169 -10.56 0.49 -4.37
C LYS A 169 -9.97 -0.76 -5.00
N PRO A 170 -10.77 -1.63 -5.62
CA PRO A 170 -10.28 -2.66 -6.51
C PRO A 170 -9.50 -2.04 -7.69
N SER A 171 -8.66 -2.82 -8.34
CA SER A 171 -7.90 -2.38 -9.52
C SER A 171 -8.03 -3.39 -10.66
N ILE A 172 -8.25 -2.87 -11.85
CA ILE A 172 -8.26 -3.63 -13.11
C ILE A 172 -7.00 -3.23 -13.87
N LEU A 173 -6.01 -4.13 -13.93
CA LEU A 173 -4.79 -3.90 -14.68
C LEU A 173 -4.97 -4.42 -16.10
N VAL A 174 -4.89 -3.54 -17.09
CA VAL A 174 -4.97 -3.89 -18.52
C VAL A 174 -3.56 -3.85 -19.08
N ILE A 175 -2.98 -5.02 -19.33
CA ILE A 175 -1.58 -5.20 -19.71
C ILE A 175 -1.51 -5.59 -21.17
N SER A 176 -0.94 -4.75 -22.01
CA SER A 176 -0.97 -4.92 -23.46
C SER A 176 0.24 -4.26 -24.14
N LYS A 177 0.49 -4.63 -25.40
CA LYS A 177 1.28 -3.82 -26.34
C LYS A 177 0.36 -2.84 -27.06
N LYS A 178 0.91 -1.76 -27.59
CA LYS A 178 0.16 -0.83 -28.47
C LYS A 178 -0.43 -1.52 -29.71
N SER A 179 0.25 -2.58 -30.20
CA SER A 179 -0.16 -3.35 -31.38
C SER A 179 -1.26 -4.38 -31.11
N ASN A 180 -1.68 -4.60 -29.87
CA ASN A 180 -2.73 -5.58 -29.55
C ASN A 180 -4.09 -5.07 -30.06
N THR A 181 -4.68 -5.80 -31.01
CA THR A 181 -5.96 -5.43 -31.65
C THR A 181 -7.17 -5.60 -30.77
N ASP A 182 -7.09 -6.48 -29.75
CA ASP A 182 -8.14 -6.76 -28.76
C ASP A 182 -8.24 -5.71 -27.65
N LYS A 183 -7.21 -4.86 -27.48
CA LYS A 183 -7.12 -3.91 -26.37
C LYS A 183 -8.34 -3.00 -26.24
N ASN A 184 -8.78 -2.42 -27.34
CA ASN A 184 -9.89 -1.46 -27.31
C ASN A 184 -11.21 -2.10 -26.83
N GLY A 185 -11.53 -3.30 -27.32
CA GLY A 185 -12.71 -4.05 -26.85
C GLY A 185 -12.64 -4.38 -25.36
N ILE A 186 -11.48 -4.82 -24.89
CA ILE A 186 -11.25 -5.10 -23.46
C ILE A 186 -11.39 -3.85 -22.61
N LEU A 187 -10.84 -2.72 -23.04
CA LEU A 187 -10.99 -1.45 -22.31
C LEU A 187 -12.45 -0.98 -22.22
N ILE A 188 -13.25 -1.21 -23.26
CA ILE A 188 -14.70 -0.93 -23.24
C ILE A 188 -15.35 -1.79 -22.15
N ASN A 189 -15.06 -3.09 -22.10
CA ASN A 189 -15.61 -3.99 -21.08
C ASN A 189 -15.14 -3.61 -19.65
N CYS A 190 -13.87 -3.21 -19.48
CA CYS A 190 -13.35 -2.72 -18.20
C CYS A 190 -14.08 -1.43 -17.75
N LYS A 191 -14.32 -0.48 -18.67
CA LYS A 191 -15.08 0.75 -18.37
C LYS A 191 -16.54 0.46 -18.05
N THR A 192 -17.17 -0.48 -18.75
CA THR A 192 -18.53 -0.92 -18.46
C THR A 192 -18.61 -1.57 -17.07
N ALA A 193 -17.65 -2.43 -16.72
CA ALA A 193 -17.54 -3.01 -15.38
C ALA A 193 -17.35 -1.93 -14.32
N ALA A 194 -16.51 -0.93 -14.58
CA ALA A 194 -16.29 0.19 -13.66
C ALA A 194 -17.59 0.98 -13.42
N ASN A 195 -18.39 1.22 -14.46
CA ASN A 195 -19.70 1.88 -14.32
C ASN A 195 -20.65 1.05 -13.46
N GLN A 196 -20.71 -0.27 -13.62
CA GLN A 196 -21.51 -1.15 -12.76
C GLN A 196 -21.04 -1.13 -11.31
N LEU A 197 -19.73 -0.93 -11.07
CA LEU A 197 -19.12 -0.74 -9.77
C LEU A 197 -19.20 0.72 -9.27
N LYS A 198 -20.08 1.55 -9.86
CA LYS A 198 -20.27 2.97 -9.52
C LYS A 198 -18.96 3.78 -9.58
N ASN A 199 -18.08 3.45 -10.51
CA ASN A 199 -16.74 4.02 -10.68
C ASN A 199 -15.83 3.91 -9.41
N ASN A 200 -16.15 2.97 -8.51
CA ASN A 200 -15.33 2.71 -7.33
C ASN A 200 -14.26 1.64 -7.61
N VAL A 201 -13.59 1.74 -8.75
CA VAL A 201 -12.51 0.85 -9.19
C VAL A 201 -11.48 1.66 -9.98
N ALA A 202 -10.21 1.31 -9.89
CA ALA A 202 -9.16 1.91 -10.70
C ALA A 202 -8.90 1.06 -11.95
N ILE A 203 -8.91 1.65 -13.13
CA ILE A 203 -8.44 1.01 -14.37
C ILE A 203 -7.03 1.52 -14.64
N ILE A 204 -6.06 0.62 -14.68
CA ILE A 204 -4.64 0.93 -14.82
C ILE A 204 -4.12 0.24 -16.08
N GLU A 205 -3.81 1.03 -17.10
CA GLU A 205 -3.23 0.53 -18.34
C GLU A 205 -1.71 0.44 -18.21
N ILE A 206 -1.15 -0.72 -18.56
CA ILE A 206 0.28 -1.03 -18.48
C ILE A 206 0.75 -1.43 -19.87
N ASP A 207 1.74 -0.71 -20.41
CA ASP A 207 2.43 -1.11 -21.62
C ASP A 207 3.50 -2.14 -21.25
N ILE A 208 3.36 -3.37 -21.78
CA ILE A 208 4.26 -4.48 -21.44
C ILE A 208 5.70 -4.25 -21.93
N ILE A 209 5.91 -3.32 -22.85
CA ILE A 209 7.25 -2.97 -23.37
C ILE A 209 7.83 -1.71 -22.71
N ASP A 210 7.10 -1.06 -21.78
CA ASP A 210 7.66 0.08 -21.05
C ASP A 210 8.77 -0.40 -20.09
N PRO A 211 10.03 0.03 -20.29
CA PRO A 211 11.13 -0.39 -19.43
C PRO A 211 10.96 0.04 -17.97
N LYS A 212 10.19 1.11 -17.70
CA LYS A 212 9.89 1.57 -16.34
C LYS A 212 9.00 0.58 -15.58
N GLU A 213 8.19 -0.20 -16.29
CA GLU A 213 7.27 -1.17 -15.72
C GLU A 213 7.82 -2.61 -15.73
N ALA A 214 9.01 -2.85 -16.30
CA ALA A 214 9.56 -4.18 -16.49
C ALA A 214 9.66 -5.00 -15.19
N ALA A 215 10.08 -4.36 -14.08
CA ALA A 215 10.18 -5.01 -12.78
C ALA A 215 8.79 -5.37 -12.23
N PHE A 216 7.82 -4.47 -12.37
CA PHE A 216 6.43 -4.70 -11.95
C PHE A 216 5.78 -5.81 -12.75
N ILE A 217 5.91 -5.78 -14.08
CA ILE A 217 5.38 -6.82 -14.99
C ILE A 217 5.96 -8.20 -14.62
N LYS A 218 7.25 -8.27 -14.32
CA LYS A 218 7.90 -9.49 -13.86
C LYS A 218 7.31 -10.01 -12.55
N GLN A 219 6.98 -9.12 -11.60
CA GLN A 219 6.36 -9.48 -10.33
C GLN A 219 4.93 -10.03 -10.51
N LEU A 220 4.18 -9.53 -11.49
CA LEU A 220 2.83 -10.00 -11.78
C LEU A 220 2.81 -11.46 -12.26
N ASN A 221 3.95 -12.04 -12.66
CA ASN A 221 4.12 -13.42 -13.11
C ASN A 221 3.02 -13.88 -14.08
N LEU A 222 2.71 -13.02 -15.06
CA LEU A 222 1.64 -13.25 -16.01
C LEU A 222 1.97 -14.43 -16.92
N LYS A 223 1.01 -15.31 -17.10
CA LYS A 223 1.00 -16.26 -18.21
C LYS A 223 0.46 -15.51 -19.44
N SER A 224 1.23 -14.56 -19.97
CA SER A 224 0.76 -13.76 -21.09
C SER A 224 1.05 -14.43 -22.43
N GLU A 225 0.05 -14.48 -23.30
CA GLU A 225 0.25 -14.73 -24.71
C GLU A 225 0.77 -13.45 -25.37
N PRO A 226 1.85 -13.52 -26.18
CA PRO A 226 2.57 -12.32 -26.64
C PRO A 226 1.73 -11.30 -27.43
N ASN A 227 0.61 -11.74 -28.01
CA ASN A 227 -0.24 -10.95 -28.91
C ASN A 227 -1.65 -10.71 -28.34
N LYS A 228 -1.89 -11.07 -27.09
CA LYS A 228 -3.19 -10.85 -26.41
C LYS A 228 -3.03 -9.88 -25.26
N THR A 229 -4.06 -9.08 -25.04
CA THR A 229 -4.18 -8.24 -23.87
C THR A 229 -4.51 -9.09 -22.64
N SER A 230 -3.77 -8.91 -21.57
CA SER A 230 -4.04 -9.55 -20.28
C SER A 230 -4.79 -8.61 -19.36
N VAL A 231 -5.77 -9.12 -18.63
CA VAL A 231 -6.49 -8.38 -17.59
C VAL A 231 -6.26 -9.07 -16.25
N LEU A 232 -5.71 -8.33 -15.32
CA LEU A 232 -5.54 -8.79 -13.95
C LEU A 232 -6.42 -7.95 -13.03
N VAL A 233 -7.24 -8.60 -12.20
CA VAL A 233 -8.12 -7.89 -11.26
C VAL A 233 -7.62 -8.11 -9.85
N LEU A 234 -7.44 -7.01 -9.14
CA LEU A 234 -7.11 -6.99 -7.72
C LEU A 234 -8.33 -6.49 -6.94
N ASN A 235 -8.67 -7.14 -5.83
CA ASN A 235 -9.69 -6.63 -4.92
C ASN A 235 -9.18 -5.41 -4.12
N SER A 236 -10.03 -4.81 -3.30
CA SER A 236 -9.71 -3.63 -2.48
C SER A 236 -8.60 -3.85 -1.43
N SER A 237 -8.20 -5.11 -1.21
CA SER A 237 -7.07 -5.50 -0.34
C SER A 237 -5.80 -5.78 -1.14
N GLY A 238 -5.80 -5.58 -2.46
CA GLY A 238 -4.65 -5.84 -3.33
C GLY A 238 -4.42 -7.32 -3.66
N GLN A 239 -5.37 -8.20 -3.34
CA GLN A 239 -5.28 -9.62 -3.66
C GLN A 239 -5.74 -9.87 -5.09
N THR A 240 -5.00 -10.67 -5.85
CA THR A 240 -5.40 -11.09 -7.20
C THR A 240 -6.63 -12.00 -7.14
N THR A 241 -7.71 -11.57 -7.75
CA THR A 241 -9.00 -12.25 -7.74
C THR A 241 -9.47 -12.72 -9.11
N GLY A 242 -8.86 -12.20 -10.19
CA GLY A 242 -9.10 -12.60 -11.56
C GLY A 242 -7.86 -12.42 -12.43
N SER A 243 -7.66 -13.30 -13.40
CA SER A 243 -6.62 -13.23 -14.41
C SER A 243 -7.15 -13.78 -15.73
N PHE A 244 -7.19 -12.93 -16.75
CA PHE A 244 -7.80 -13.22 -18.05
C PHE A 244 -6.80 -12.89 -19.16
N SER A 245 -6.87 -13.61 -20.28
CA SER A 245 -6.06 -13.34 -21.48
C SER A 245 -6.97 -13.31 -22.72
N GLY A 246 -6.89 -12.25 -23.48
CA GLY A 246 -7.79 -11.98 -24.61
C GLY A 246 -9.20 -11.57 -24.14
N LYS A 247 -10.25 -12.13 -24.76
CA LYS A 247 -11.62 -11.77 -24.45
C LYS A 247 -11.97 -12.00 -22.98
N VAL A 248 -12.54 -10.98 -22.34
CA VAL A 248 -13.06 -11.03 -20.97
C VAL A 248 -14.43 -10.35 -20.92
N GLU A 249 -15.40 -10.98 -20.26
CA GLU A 249 -16.76 -10.45 -20.14
C GLU A 249 -16.89 -9.51 -18.93
N VAL A 250 -17.80 -8.55 -19.03
CA VAL A 250 -18.05 -7.54 -17.98
C VAL A 250 -18.38 -8.20 -16.64
N ALA A 251 -19.21 -9.25 -16.64
CA ALA A 251 -19.61 -9.96 -15.43
C ALA A 251 -18.43 -10.65 -14.72
N GLU A 252 -17.46 -11.16 -15.47
CA GLU A 252 -16.25 -11.78 -14.93
C GLU A 252 -15.37 -10.73 -14.21
N ILE A 253 -15.22 -9.54 -14.81
CA ILE A 253 -14.47 -8.44 -14.21
C ILE A 253 -15.14 -7.97 -12.91
N VAL A 254 -16.47 -7.76 -12.94
CA VAL A 254 -17.25 -7.32 -11.76
C VAL A 254 -17.16 -8.36 -10.65
N GLY A 255 -17.36 -9.65 -10.98
CA GLY A 255 -17.25 -10.73 -10.02
C GLY A 255 -15.85 -10.82 -9.38
N ALA A 256 -14.80 -10.67 -10.18
CA ALA A 256 -13.44 -10.64 -9.68
C ALA A 256 -13.18 -9.42 -8.78
N ALA A 257 -13.61 -8.22 -9.18
CA ALA A 257 -13.37 -6.98 -8.43
C ALA A 257 -14.04 -6.97 -7.04
N THR A 258 -15.20 -7.63 -6.93
CA THR A 258 -15.97 -7.70 -5.67
C THR A 258 -15.65 -8.92 -4.81
N LYS A 259 -14.81 -9.83 -5.31
CA LYS A 259 -14.47 -11.07 -4.61
C LYS A 259 -13.65 -10.79 -3.35
N VAL A 260 -14.13 -11.27 -2.21
CA VAL A 260 -13.41 -11.21 -0.93
C VAL A 260 -12.72 -12.56 -0.71
N ILE A 261 -11.41 -12.53 -0.60
CA ILE A 261 -10.62 -13.69 -0.18
C ILE A 261 -10.44 -13.58 1.33
N LYS A 262 -11.07 -14.48 2.08
CA LYS A 262 -10.84 -14.58 3.54
C LYS A 262 -9.42 -15.11 3.73
N SER A 263 -8.56 -14.34 4.41
CA SER A 263 -7.31 -14.90 4.94
C SER A 263 -7.68 -15.87 6.05
N CYS A 264 -7.18 -17.10 6.02
CA CYS A 264 -7.23 -17.98 7.18
C CYS A 264 -6.55 -17.26 8.34
N GLY A 265 -7.33 -16.83 9.34
CA GLY A 265 -6.77 -16.37 10.61
C GLY A 265 -6.01 -17.53 11.26
N THR A 266 -5.04 -17.21 12.11
CA THR A 266 -4.16 -18.14 12.84
C THR A 266 -4.89 -19.07 13.85
N SER A 267 -6.15 -19.42 13.62
CA SER A 267 -6.92 -20.36 14.43
C SER A 267 -7.26 -21.64 13.63
N CYS A 268 -6.31 -22.18 12.89
CA CYS A 268 -6.39 -23.58 12.47
C CYS A 268 -5.92 -24.43 13.65
N SER A 269 -6.86 -25.01 14.41
CA SER A 269 -6.55 -26.16 15.26
C SER A 269 -5.91 -27.25 14.38
N PRO A 270 -4.88 -27.98 14.87
CA PRO A 270 -4.32 -29.09 14.11
C PRO A 270 -5.38 -30.17 13.95
N GLY A 271 -6.05 -30.21 12.80
CA GLY A 271 -7.08 -31.20 12.50
C GLY A 271 -8.22 -30.74 11.60
N GLY A 272 -8.22 -29.53 11.07
CA GLY A 272 -9.32 -29.03 10.26
C GLY A 272 -8.96 -27.96 9.26
N CYS A 273 -8.60 -28.35 8.09
CA CYS A 273 -8.80 -27.63 6.81
C CYS A 273 -9.08 -28.68 5.73
#